data_f81c46843367d0b0b57de15e0e8d19b9
#
_entry.id   f81c46843367d0b0b57de15e0e8d19b9
#
_cell.length_a   1.000
_cell.length_b   1.000
_cell.length_c   1.000
_cell.angle_alpha   90.00
_cell.angle_beta   90.00
_cell.angle_gamma   90.00
#
_symmetry.space_group_name_H-M   'P 1'
#
loop_
_entity.id
_entity.type
_entity.pdbx_description
1 polymer ?
#
loop_
_entity_poly.entity_id
_entity_poly.type
_entity_poly.pdbx_seq_one_letter_code
_entity_poly.pdbx_strand_id
1 'polypeptide(L)'
;GSLLGVLDKTHTAMGSRKLKQWIKEPLNDISEISARLDAVEILLENIIIRNNIKESLKRVYDFERLAGRIACGTANGKDMIALRNSCNVLPDIKEDLSSIELPLISQINKNIHSLSHVYQLINSGIVEDPPFSVKEGGLIKAGYSQELDTLKDSIKDAQDWIAGLEYSERERTGIKNLKVGYNKVFGYYLEVTKSYYDLVPDNYIRKQTLANCERFITPELKETERLVLNAETKINQTEYNLFIDIRQKLQRFIREIQETSKAIASLDVLTSFAEVSEKNDYVKPSVDESDIIEIVKGRHPVIEQTITDGMFVSNDTYINKELRNLLLITGPNMSGKSTYMRQTALITLMAQAGCFVPCEKARIGVCDRIFTRIGASDNLAQGQSTFFVEMSEL
;
A
#
# COMPACT_ATOMS: atom_id res chain seq x y z
N GLY A 1 -24.61 7.43 -1.28
CA GLY A 1 -23.73 6.86 -2.29
C GLY A 1 -23.08 7.94 -3.15
N SER A 2 -21.96 7.65 -3.78
CA SER A 2 -21.26 8.54 -4.72
C SER A 2 -20.84 7.75 -5.95
N LEU A 3 -20.59 8.44 -7.08
CA LEU A 3 -20.06 7.81 -8.29
C LEU A 3 -18.75 7.06 -8.00
N LEU A 4 -17.84 7.68 -7.26
CA LEU A 4 -16.60 7.05 -6.85
C LEU A 4 -16.84 5.74 -6.08
N GLY A 5 -17.82 5.71 -5.17
CA GLY A 5 -18.17 4.49 -4.43
C GLY A 5 -18.73 3.35 -5.28
N VAL A 6 -19.36 3.67 -6.42
CA VAL A 6 -19.82 2.67 -7.39
C VAL A 6 -18.63 2.12 -8.20
N LEU A 7 -17.77 3.01 -8.69
CA LEU A 7 -16.67 2.68 -9.60
C LEU A 7 -15.42 2.12 -8.92
N ASP A 8 -15.24 2.35 -7.61
CA ASP A 8 -14.03 1.91 -6.89
C ASP A 8 -14.12 0.44 -6.48
N LYS A 9 -13.55 -0.41 -7.32
CA LYS A 9 -13.24 -1.82 -7.08
C LYS A 9 -11.73 -2.07 -7.16
N THR A 10 -10.95 -1.00 -7.01
CA THR A 10 -9.48 -1.10 -7.01
C THR A 10 -8.98 -1.94 -5.83
N HIS A 11 -7.86 -2.62 -6.04
CA HIS A 11 -7.23 -3.51 -5.06
C HIS A 11 -6.03 -2.86 -4.37
N THR A 12 -5.53 -1.73 -4.90
CA THR A 12 -4.39 -1.00 -4.38
C THR A 12 -4.77 0.42 -3.95
N ALA A 13 -4.11 0.93 -2.92
CA ALA A 13 -4.31 2.33 -2.51
C ALA A 13 -3.90 3.33 -3.62
N MET A 14 -2.91 2.97 -4.45
CA MET A 14 -2.49 3.75 -5.62
C MET A 14 -3.59 3.80 -6.68
N GLY A 15 -4.24 2.68 -6.96
CA GLY A 15 -5.37 2.57 -7.88
C GLY A 15 -6.53 3.43 -7.44
N SER A 16 -6.92 3.37 -6.16
CA SER A 16 -8.01 4.20 -5.63
C SER A 16 -7.73 5.70 -5.76
N ARG A 17 -6.49 6.14 -5.46
CA ARG A 17 -6.07 7.53 -5.69
C ARG A 17 -6.11 7.91 -7.17
N LYS A 18 -5.67 7.01 -8.05
CA LYS A 18 -5.66 7.22 -9.50
C LYS A 18 -7.07 7.29 -10.06
N LEU A 19 -7.98 6.41 -9.63
CA LEU A 19 -9.39 6.46 -9.99
C LEU A 19 -10.02 7.80 -9.59
N LYS A 20 -9.78 8.25 -8.35
CA LYS A 20 -10.27 9.55 -7.89
C LYS A 20 -9.74 10.70 -8.75
N GLN A 21 -8.48 10.62 -9.19
CA GLN A 21 -7.89 11.60 -10.10
C GLN A 21 -8.61 11.55 -11.46
N TRP A 22 -8.79 10.39 -12.08
CA TRP A 22 -9.41 10.27 -13.39
C TRP A 22 -10.87 10.77 -13.43
N ILE A 23 -11.60 10.59 -12.31
CA ILE A 23 -12.97 11.13 -12.19
C ILE A 23 -12.98 12.65 -12.00
N LYS A 24 -11.98 13.21 -11.31
CA LYS A 24 -11.88 14.67 -11.11
C LYS A 24 -11.33 15.42 -12.33
N GLU A 25 -10.49 14.75 -13.10
CA GLU A 25 -9.77 15.27 -14.25
C GLU A 25 -10.05 14.36 -15.45
N PRO A 26 -11.32 14.34 -15.98
CA PRO A 26 -11.64 13.56 -17.17
C PRO A 26 -10.85 14.06 -18.38
N LEU A 27 -10.65 13.18 -19.34
CA LEU A 27 -9.90 13.49 -20.56
C LEU A 27 -10.73 14.28 -21.57
N ASN A 28 -10.05 15.12 -22.36
CA ASN A 28 -10.62 15.80 -23.51
C ASN A 28 -10.04 15.24 -24.84
N ASP A 29 -8.95 14.48 -24.78
CA ASP A 29 -8.35 13.85 -25.96
C ASP A 29 -9.08 12.53 -26.27
N ILE A 30 -9.69 12.46 -27.45
CA ILE A 30 -10.48 11.31 -27.90
C ILE A 30 -9.62 10.07 -28.05
N SER A 31 -8.38 10.21 -28.48
CA SER A 31 -7.47 9.07 -28.65
C SER A 31 -7.13 8.43 -27.32
N GLU A 32 -6.90 9.23 -26.28
CA GLU A 32 -6.65 8.74 -24.93
C GLU A 32 -7.91 8.14 -24.29
N ILE A 33 -9.09 8.74 -24.52
CA ILE A 33 -10.38 8.20 -24.06
C ILE A 33 -10.62 6.83 -24.70
N SER A 34 -10.50 6.75 -26.03
CA SER A 34 -10.70 5.52 -26.78
C SER A 34 -9.73 4.43 -26.34
N ALA A 35 -8.45 4.77 -26.13
CA ALA A 35 -7.45 3.82 -25.64
C ALA A 35 -7.82 3.23 -24.26
N ARG A 36 -8.41 4.03 -23.35
CA ARG A 36 -8.93 3.52 -22.08
C ARG A 36 -10.16 2.62 -22.27
N LEU A 37 -11.10 3.04 -23.10
CA LEU A 37 -12.31 2.27 -23.40
C LEU A 37 -11.96 0.91 -24.04
N ASP A 38 -11.02 0.88 -24.98
CA ASP A 38 -10.52 -0.36 -25.60
C ASP A 38 -9.84 -1.27 -24.58
N ALA A 39 -9.08 -0.68 -23.63
CA ALA A 39 -8.44 -1.43 -22.55
C ALA A 39 -9.47 -2.01 -21.56
N VAL A 40 -10.54 -1.30 -21.28
CA VAL A 40 -11.65 -1.80 -20.45
C VAL A 40 -12.36 -2.95 -21.18
N GLU A 41 -12.63 -2.82 -22.50
CA GLU A 41 -13.27 -3.84 -23.32
C GLU A 41 -12.49 -5.15 -23.31
N ILE A 42 -11.19 -5.10 -23.63
CA ILE A 42 -10.35 -6.29 -23.68
C ILE A 42 -10.22 -6.98 -22.32
N LEU A 43 -10.17 -6.20 -21.20
CA LEU A 43 -10.16 -6.76 -19.84
C LEU A 43 -11.53 -7.33 -19.44
N LEU A 44 -12.63 -6.81 -20.00
CA LEU A 44 -13.96 -7.34 -19.80
C LEU A 44 -14.14 -8.67 -20.51
N GLU A 45 -13.67 -8.79 -21.74
CA GLU A 45 -13.74 -10.01 -22.55
C GLU A 45 -12.83 -11.11 -22.04
N ASN A 46 -11.65 -10.76 -21.48
CA ASN A 46 -10.66 -11.72 -20.98
C ASN A 46 -10.76 -11.90 -19.45
N ILE A 47 -11.85 -12.53 -19.01
CA ILE A 47 -12.17 -12.73 -17.59
C ILE A 47 -11.03 -13.43 -16.81
N ILE A 48 -10.36 -14.41 -17.42
CA ILE A 48 -9.27 -15.17 -16.77
C ILE A 48 -8.10 -14.23 -16.48
N ILE A 49 -7.62 -13.51 -17.48
CA ILE A 49 -6.51 -12.55 -17.34
C ILE A 49 -6.87 -11.47 -16.30
N ARG A 50 -8.07 -10.90 -16.40
CA ARG A 50 -8.55 -9.92 -15.44
C ARG A 50 -8.52 -10.44 -14.00
N ASN A 51 -8.97 -11.67 -13.77
CA ASN A 51 -8.96 -12.29 -12.44
C ASN A 51 -7.53 -12.56 -11.94
N ASN A 52 -6.62 -13.01 -12.79
CA ASN A 52 -5.21 -13.18 -12.44
C ASN A 52 -4.59 -11.85 -12.00
N ILE A 53 -4.81 -10.81 -12.80
CA ILE A 53 -4.37 -9.44 -12.48
C ILE A 53 -4.93 -8.99 -11.13
N LYS A 54 -6.22 -9.19 -10.85
CA LYS A 54 -6.84 -8.85 -9.57
C LYS A 54 -6.17 -9.55 -8.39
N GLU A 55 -5.95 -10.86 -8.49
CA GLU A 55 -5.31 -11.63 -7.42
C GLU A 55 -3.85 -11.19 -7.21
N SER A 56 -3.16 -10.82 -8.28
CA SER A 56 -1.82 -10.26 -8.20
C SER A 56 -1.82 -8.87 -7.55
N LEU A 57 -2.73 -7.99 -7.93
CA LEU A 57 -2.86 -6.64 -7.37
C LEU A 57 -3.15 -6.64 -5.86
N LYS A 58 -3.91 -7.59 -5.34
CA LYS A 58 -4.15 -7.74 -3.88
C LYS A 58 -2.88 -7.95 -3.07
N ARG A 59 -1.82 -8.47 -3.69
CA ARG A 59 -0.52 -8.72 -3.06
C ARG A 59 0.47 -7.56 -3.22
N VAL A 60 0.09 -6.51 -3.96
CA VAL A 60 0.91 -5.32 -4.19
C VAL A 60 0.63 -4.27 -3.11
N TYR A 61 1.67 -3.92 -2.37
CA TYR A 61 1.63 -2.82 -1.41
C TYR A 61 1.76 -1.46 -2.13
N ASP A 62 1.55 -0.38 -1.39
CA ASP A 62 1.60 0.99 -1.90
C ASP A 62 3.03 1.42 -2.30
N PHE A 63 3.43 1.13 -3.53
CA PHE A 63 4.74 1.50 -4.08
C PHE A 63 5.02 3.00 -3.98
N GLU A 64 4.02 3.84 -4.16
CA GLU A 64 4.18 5.30 -4.12
C GLU A 64 4.59 5.75 -2.71
N ARG A 65 3.90 5.24 -1.69
CA ARG A 65 4.22 5.51 -0.29
C ARG A 65 5.59 4.94 0.08
N LEU A 66 5.89 3.72 -0.34
CA LEU A 66 7.17 3.07 -0.07
C LEU A 66 8.33 3.83 -0.71
N ALA A 67 8.20 4.24 -1.98
CA ALA A 67 9.18 5.07 -2.67
C ALA A 67 9.42 6.40 -1.95
N GLY A 68 8.36 7.07 -1.52
CA GLY A 68 8.45 8.30 -0.73
C GLY A 68 9.21 8.11 0.59
N ARG A 69 8.93 7.04 1.33
CA ARG A 69 9.63 6.73 2.59
C ARG A 69 11.10 6.37 2.38
N ILE A 70 11.44 5.69 1.29
CA ILE A 70 12.84 5.40 0.92
C ILE A 70 13.56 6.69 0.55
N ALA A 71 12.94 7.55 -0.26
CA ALA A 71 13.51 8.84 -0.66
C ALA A 71 13.80 9.74 0.55
N CYS A 72 12.84 9.83 1.50
CA CYS A 72 12.99 10.62 2.73
C CYS A 72 13.88 9.95 3.80
N GLY A 73 14.37 8.73 3.56
CA GLY A 73 15.18 8.01 4.54
C GLY A 73 14.41 7.55 5.80
N THR A 74 13.07 7.44 5.73
CA THR A 74 12.20 7.05 6.86
C THR A 74 11.65 5.62 6.76
N ALA A 75 11.94 4.92 5.66
CA ALA A 75 11.55 3.53 5.50
C ALA A 75 12.22 2.62 6.54
N ASN A 76 11.46 1.74 7.15
CA ASN A 76 11.92 0.74 8.12
C ASN A 76 12.01 -0.67 7.51
N GLY A 77 12.38 -1.67 8.30
CA GLY A 77 12.53 -3.05 7.84
C GLY A 77 11.23 -3.62 7.25
N LYS A 78 10.09 -3.35 7.87
CA LYS A 78 8.77 -3.83 7.38
C LYS A 78 8.38 -3.19 6.04
N ASP A 79 8.73 -1.91 5.82
CA ASP A 79 8.54 -1.25 4.52
C ASP A 79 9.39 -1.92 3.43
N MET A 80 10.63 -2.32 3.76
CA MET A 80 11.50 -3.05 2.82
C MET A 80 10.90 -4.41 2.43
N ILE A 81 10.39 -5.16 3.40
CA ILE A 81 9.75 -6.45 3.13
C ILE A 81 8.46 -6.26 2.31
N ALA A 82 7.65 -5.23 2.59
CA ALA A 82 6.48 -4.91 1.79
C ALA A 82 6.86 -4.59 0.33
N LEU A 83 7.93 -3.82 0.11
CA LEU A 83 8.45 -3.54 -1.22
C LEU A 83 8.93 -4.81 -1.92
N ARG A 84 9.72 -5.65 -1.24
CA ARG A 84 10.20 -6.93 -1.77
C ARG A 84 9.04 -7.83 -2.20
N ASN A 85 8.02 -7.98 -1.34
CA ASN A 85 6.87 -8.82 -1.63
C ASN A 85 6.08 -8.29 -2.83
N SER A 86 5.95 -6.97 -2.96
CA SER A 86 5.32 -6.34 -4.13
C SER A 86 6.14 -6.58 -5.42
N CYS A 87 7.46 -6.49 -5.35
CA CYS A 87 8.33 -6.77 -6.50
C CYS A 87 8.20 -8.23 -6.98
N ASN A 88 7.96 -9.17 -6.07
CA ASN A 88 7.85 -10.59 -6.40
C ASN A 88 6.60 -10.92 -7.24
N VAL A 89 5.61 -10.04 -7.27
CA VAL A 89 4.35 -10.23 -8.01
C VAL A 89 4.43 -9.65 -9.43
N LEU A 90 5.36 -8.73 -9.67
CA LEU A 90 5.44 -8.00 -10.96
C LEU A 90 5.64 -8.90 -12.17
N PRO A 91 6.44 -9.98 -12.12
CA PRO A 91 6.57 -10.90 -13.24
C PRO A 91 5.24 -11.52 -13.69
N ASP A 92 4.41 -11.96 -12.74
CA ASP A 92 3.10 -12.56 -13.01
C ASP A 92 2.19 -11.57 -13.75
N ILE A 93 2.13 -10.32 -13.26
CA ILE A 93 1.36 -9.25 -13.92
C ILE A 93 1.87 -8.98 -15.34
N LYS A 94 3.19 -8.95 -15.53
CA LYS A 94 3.80 -8.72 -16.84
C LYS A 94 3.50 -9.83 -17.83
N GLU A 95 3.49 -11.08 -17.38
CA GLU A 95 3.14 -12.25 -18.18
C GLU A 95 1.69 -12.18 -18.64
N ASP A 96 0.75 -11.93 -17.72
CA ASP A 96 -0.68 -11.76 -18.05
C ASP A 96 -0.88 -10.63 -19.09
N LEU A 97 -0.22 -9.48 -18.93
CA LEU A 97 -0.33 -8.36 -19.86
C LEU A 97 0.33 -8.62 -21.21
N SER A 98 1.33 -9.49 -21.29
CA SER A 98 2.06 -9.78 -22.53
C SER A 98 1.20 -10.48 -23.58
N SER A 99 0.12 -11.12 -23.15
CA SER A 99 -0.84 -11.79 -24.03
C SER A 99 -1.86 -10.84 -24.68
N ILE A 100 -1.87 -9.55 -24.30
CA ILE A 100 -2.83 -8.55 -24.79
C ILE A 100 -2.13 -7.60 -25.76
N GLU A 101 -2.51 -7.66 -27.02
CA GLU A 101 -1.99 -6.78 -28.08
C GLU A 101 -2.82 -5.48 -28.17
N LEU A 102 -2.63 -4.57 -27.21
CA LEU A 102 -3.26 -3.24 -27.22
C LEU A 102 -2.23 -2.18 -26.83
N PRO A 103 -2.12 -1.04 -27.57
CA PRO A 103 -1.07 -0.03 -27.33
C PRO A 103 -0.98 0.46 -25.89
N LEU A 104 -2.11 0.80 -25.26
CA LEU A 104 -2.15 1.26 -23.87
C LEU A 104 -1.69 0.17 -22.89
N ILE A 105 -2.15 -1.07 -23.05
CA ILE A 105 -1.74 -2.19 -22.22
C ILE A 105 -0.26 -2.50 -22.42
N SER A 106 0.23 -2.48 -23.65
CA SER A 106 1.65 -2.66 -23.96
C SER A 106 2.53 -1.58 -23.33
N GLN A 107 2.07 -0.32 -23.32
CA GLN A 107 2.75 0.78 -22.64
C GLN A 107 2.75 0.60 -21.12
N ILE A 108 1.62 0.21 -20.54
CA ILE A 108 1.53 -0.11 -19.10
C ILE A 108 2.51 -1.24 -18.79
N ASN A 109 2.52 -2.33 -19.54
CA ASN A 109 3.43 -3.46 -19.36
C ASN A 109 4.91 -3.05 -19.43
N LYS A 110 5.26 -2.18 -20.39
CA LYS A 110 6.62 -1.63 -20.53
C LYS A 110 7.05 -0.81 -19.31
N ASN A 111 6.14 -0.03 -18.73
CA ASN A 111 6.39 0.84 -17.59
C ASN A 111 6.37 0.08 -16.24
N ILE A 112 5.94 -1.16 -16.22
CA ILE A 112 6.11 -2.07 -15.08
C ILE A 112 7.53 -2.65 -15.18
N HIS A 113 8.47 -2.08 -14.44
CA HIS A 113 9.84 -2.61 -14.34
C HIS A 113 9.84 -3.90 -13.51
N SER A 114 10.71 -4.86 -13.84
CA SER A 114 10.79 -6.13 -13.10
C SER A 114 11.25 -5.96 -11.65
N LEU A 115 12.01 -4.90 -11.37
CA LEU A 115 12.60 -4.58 -10.07
C LEU A 115 13.30 -5.77 -9.39
N SER A 116 13.82 -6.71 -10.19
CA SER A 116 14.50 -7.92 -9.70
C SER A 116 15.73 -7.61 -8.84
N HIS A 117 16.46 -6.56 -9.17
CA HIS A 117 17.59 -6.07 -8.39
C HIS A 117 17.16 -5.46 -7.04
N VAL A 118 16.01 -4.79 -6.97
CA VAL A 118 15.40 -4.30 -5.72
C VAL A 118 14.99 -5.49 -4.86
N TYR A 119 14.32 -6.47 -5.45
CA TYR A 119 13.95 -7.70 -4.76
C TYR A 119 15.17 -8.40 -4.17
N GLN A 120 16.20 -8.65 -4.99
CA GLN A 120 17.40 -9.37 -4.57
C GLN A 120 18.15 -8.64 -3.45
N LEU A 121 18.30 -7.31 -3.55
CA LEU A 121 18.99 -6.51 -2.55
C LEU A 121 18.29 -6.60 -1.19
N ILE A 122 16.98 -6.52 -1.15
CA ILE A 122 16.22 -6.62 0.11
C ILE A 122 16.23 -8.07 0.61
N ASN A 123 16.00 -9.04 -0.28
CA ASN A 123 15.90 -10.44 0.08
C ASN A 123 17.21 -11.02 0.62
N SER A 124 18.35 -10.56 0.14
CA SER A 124 19.67 -10.97 0.67
C SER A 124 20.01 -10.29 1.99
N GLY A 125 19.57 -9.04 2.20
CA GLY A 125 20.03 -8.21 3.31
C GLY A 125 19.11 -8.17 4.53
N ILE A 126 17.79 -8.24 4.35
CA ILE A 126 16.82 -8.04 5.42
C ILE A 126 16.17 -9.36 5.83
N VAL A 127 15.99 -9.56 7.13
CA VAL A 127 15.28 -10.73 7.68
C VAL A 127 13.79 -10.74 7.28
N GLU A 128 13.14 -11.90 7.36
CA GLU A 128 11.73 -12.04 6.95
C GLU A 128 10.75 -11.25 7.82
N ASP A 129 10.98 -11.23 9.13
CA ASP A 129 10.17 -10.47 10.10
C ASP A 129 11.07 -9.49 10.87
N PRO A 130 11.40 -8.34 10.27
CA PRO A 130 12.26 -7.35 10.91
C PRO A 130 11.52 -6.62 12.06
N PRO A 131 12.24 -6.23 13.13
CA PRO A 131 11.69 -5.44 14.20
C PRO A 131 11.20 -4.08 13.69
N PHE A 132 10.31 -3.46 14.46
CA PHE A 132 9.74 -2.15 14.08
C PHE A 132 10.80 -1.05 14.11
N SER A 133 11.67 -1.07 15.12
CA SER A 133 12.74 -0.08 15.28
C SER A 133 14.02 -0.55 14.60
N VAL A 134 14.58 0.31 13.75
CA VAL A 134 15.85 0.03 13.05
C VAL A 134 17.09 0.08 13.96
N LYS A 135 16.93 0.43 15.25
CA LYS A 135 18.01 0.57 16.22
C LYS A 135 18.12 -0.60 17.22
N GLU A 136 17.13 -1.50 17.22
CA GLU A 136 17.05 -2.60 18.18
C GLU A 136 17.89 -3.82 17.78
N GLY A 137 18.47 -3.82 16.59
CA GLY A 137 19.16 -4.98 16.03
C GLY A 137 18.18 -6.01 15.42
N GLY A 138 18.70 -7.13 14.94
CA GLY A 138 17.89 -8.19 14.35
C GLY A 138 17.32 -7.86 12.97
N LEU A 139 17.91 -6.90 12.23
CA LEU A 139 17.45 -6.44 10.93
C LEU A 139 18.10 -7.19 9.76
N ILE A 140 19.37 -7.53 9.92
CA ILE A 140 20.22 -8.02 8.84
C ILE A 140 20.28 -9.55 8.85
N LYS A 141 20.08 -10.13 7.67
CA LYS A 141 20.08 -11.57 7.44
C LYS A 141 21.48 -12.14 7.63
N ALA A 142 21.58 -13.33 8.21
CA ALA A 142 22.85 -14.05 8.30
C ALA A 142 23.43 -14.30 6.90
N GLY A 143 24.74 -14.19 6.75
CA GLY A 143 25.44 -14.33 5.47
C GLY A 143 25.50 -13.04 4.63
N TYR A 144 24.87 -11.94 5.05
CA TYR A 144 24.92 -10.66 4.34
C TYR A 144 26.25 -9.92 4.59
N SER A 145 26.80 -10.01 5.80
CA SER A 145 28.06 -9.37 6.20
C SER A 145 28.88 -10.30 7.06
N GLN A 146 30.06 -10.69 6.57
CA GLN A 146 30.98 -11.54 7.30
C GLN A 146 31.43 -10.91 8.63
N GLU A 147 31.62 -9.58 8.67
CA GLU A 147 31.96 -8.86 9.91
C GLU A 147 30.85 -9.01 10.95
N LEU A 148 29.59 -8.84 10.54
CA LEU A 148 28.44 -8.97 11.43
C LEU A 148 28.28 -10.40 11.93
N ASP A 149 28.44 -11.39 11.06
CA ASP A 149 28.33 -12.81 11.43
C ASP A 149 29.43 -13.19 12.45
N THR A 150 30.68 -12.79 12.22
CA THR A 150 31.79 -13.02 13.17
C THR A 150 31.51 -12.38 14.55
N LEU A 151 30.93 -11.17 14.57
CA LEU A 151 30.54 -10.53 15.83
C LEU A 151 29.44 -11.30 16.56
N LYS A 152 28.44 -11.80 15.83
CA LYS A 152 27.35 -12.61 16.39
C LYS A 152 27.86 -13.92 16.94
N ASP A 153 28.74 -14.60 16.25
CA ASP A 153 29.36 -15.85 16.70
C ASP A 153 30.18 -15.63 17.99
N SER A 154 30.95 -14.55 18.06
CA SER A 154 31.72 -14.21 19.27
C SER A 154 30.84 -13.98 20.51
N ILE A 155 29.64 -13.39 20.33
CA ILE A 155 28.68 -13.26 21.46
C ILE A 155 28.11 -14.62 21.84
N LYS A 156 27.77 -15.46 20.86
CA LYS A 156 27.23 -16.78 21.13
C LYS A 156 28.21 -17.61 21.95
N ASP A 157 29.49 -17.63 21.58
CA ASP A 157 30.53 -18.33 22.32
C ASP A 157 30.62 -17.82 23.79
N ALA A 158 30.56 -16.50 23.98
CA ALA A 158 30.55 -15.90 25.32
C ALA A 158 29.30 -16.23 26.16
N GLN A 159 28.14 -16.25 25.51
CA GLN A 159 26.87 -16.64 26.15
C GLN A 159 26.84 -18.13 26.51
N ASP A 160 27.36 -18.99 25.63
CA ASP A 160 27.48 -20.43 25.87
C ASP A 160 28.45 -20.69 27.04
N TRP A 161 29.57 -19.93 27.13
CA TRP A 161 30.47 -19.99 28.28
C TRP A 161 29.75 -19.59 29.58
N ILE A 162 28.98 -18.48 29.58
CA ILE A 162 28.21 -18.07 30.80
C ILE A 162 27.19 -19.14 31.15
N ALA A 163 26.50 -19.74 30.19
CA ALA A 163 25.54 -20.81 30.44
C ALA A 163 26.18 -22.07 31.02
N GLY A 164 27.38 -22.40 30.57
CA GLY A 164 28.17 -23.51 31.12
C GLY A 164 28.82 -23.23 32.48
N LEU A 165 28.94 -21.95 32.88
CA LEU A 165 29.67 -21.53 34.09
C LEU A 165 29.04 -22.11 35.36
N GLU A 166 27.74 -22.23 35.42
CA GLU A 166 27.06 -22.82 36.59
C GLU A 166 27.54 -24.26 36.86
N TYR A 167 27.63 -25.05 35.79
CA TYR A 167 28.09 -26.43 35.90
C TYR A 167 29.59 -26.51 36.25
N SER A 168 30.44 -25.80 35.54
CA SER A 168 31.88 -25.79 35.72
C SER A 168 32.27 -25.28 37.11
N GLU A 169 31.62 -24.25 37.63
CA GLU A 169 31.89 -23.72 38.97
C GLU A 169 31.37 -24.63 40.09
N ARG A 170 30.26 -25.35 39.91
CA ARG A 170 29.80 -26.40 40.82
C ARG A 170 30.83 -27.54 40.96
N GLU A 171 31.34 -28.02 39.85
CA GLU A 171 32.38 -29.07 39.84
C GLU A 171 33.68 -28.59 40.45
N ARG A 172 34.11 -27.36 40.12
CA ARG A 172 35.39 -26.80 40.63
C ARG A 172 35.37 -26.50 42.11
N THR A 173 34.25 -25.97 42.64
CA THR A 173 34.16 -25.49 44.04
C THR A 173 33.53 -26.48 45.01
N GLY A 174 32.80 -27.47 44.47
CA GLY A 174 32.00 -28.38 45.30
C GLY A 174 30.69 -27.78 45.84
N ILE A 175 30.35 -26.55 45.45
CA ILE A 175 29.15 -25.84 45.87
C ILE A 175 27.94 -26.34 45.03
N LYS A 176 27.22 -27.33 45.53
CA LYS A 176 26.16 -28.05 44.80
C LYS A 176 24.97 -27.17 44.40
N ASN A 177 24.68 -26.10 45.09
CA ASN A 177 23.56 -25.21 44.85
C ASN A 177 23.96 -23.83 44.32
N LEU A 178 25.19 -23.70 43.82
CA LEU A 178 25.62 -22.50 43.10
C LEU A 178 24.71 -22.28 41.90
N LYS A 179 24.25 -21.04 41.70
CA LYS A 179 23.45 -20.61 40.55
C LYS A 179 24.08 -19.41 39.88
N VAL A 180 24.03 -19.38 38.54
CA VAL A 180 24.34 -18.20 37.78
C VAL A 180 23.03 -17.43 37.54
N GLY A 181 23.02 -16.14 37.83
CA GLY A 181 21.87 -15.28 37.65
C GLY A 181 22.25 -13.96 36.99
N TYR A 182 21.25 -13.25 36.49
CA TYR A 182 21.41 -11.92 35.91
C TYR A 182 20.52 -10.89 36.61
N ASN A 183 21.06 -9.73 36.89
CA ASN A 183 20.33 -8.59 37.44
C ASN A 183 20.63 -7.32 36.66
N LYS A 184 19.61 -6.56 36.30
CA LYS A 184 19.77 -5.33 35.47
C LYS A 184 20.70 -4.28 36.11
N VAL A 185 20.87 -4.28 37.44
CA VAL A 185 21.70 -3.30 38.15
C VAL A 185 23.16 -3.78 38.30
N PHE A 186 23.36 -5.08 38.54
CA PHE A 186 24.68 -5.64 38.88
C PHE A 186 25.28 -6.53 37.77
N GLY A 187 24.49 -6.86 36.75
CA GLY A 187 24.87 -7.78 35.70
C GLY A 187 24.77 -9.25 36.10
N TYR A 188 25.62 -10.09 35.51
CA TYR A 188 25.73 -11.51 35.89
C TYR A 188 26.37 -11.70 37.25
N TYR A 189 25.88 -12.69 38.02
CA TYR A 189 26.40 -13.04 39.34
C TYR A 189 26.30 -14.53 39.59
N LEU A 190 27.14 -14.99 40.52
CA LEU A 190 27.11 -16.33 41.14
C LEU A 190 26.42 -16.23 42.47
N GLU A 191 25.34 -16.99 42.69
CA GLU A 191 24.59 -17.00 43.93
C GLU A 191 24.96 -18.25 44.73
N VAL A 192 25.38 -18.06 45.97
CA VAL A 192 25.77 -19.12 46.90
C VAL A 192 24.96 -18.99 48.17
N THR A 193 24.37 -20.08 48.66
CA THR A 193 23.64 -20.09 49.95
C THR A 193 24.58 -20.15 51.12
N LYS A 194 24.11 -19.68 52.29
CA LYS A 194 24.89 -19.60 53.56
C LYS A 194 25.60 -20.89 53.96
N SER A 195 25.00 -22.04 53.69
CA SER A 195 25.56 -23.37 54.02
C SER A 195 26.84 -23.73 53.29
N TYR A 196 27.24 -22.96 52.30
CA TYR A 196 28.44 -23.22 51.48
C TYR A 196 29.45 -22.05 51.46
N TYR A 197 29.34 -21.10 52.40
CA TYR A 197 30.26 -19.95 52.44
C TYR A 197 31.70 -20.34 52.67
N ASP A 198 31.96 -21.41 53.43
CA ASP A 198 33.31 -21.92 53.71
C ASP A 198 33.99 -22.52 52.45
N LEU A 199 33.22 -22.79 51.39
CA LEU A 199 33.72 -23.30 50.10
C LEU A 199 33.89 -22.23 49.05
N VAL A 200 33.55 -20.97 49.38
CA VAL A 200 33.66 -19.86 48.41
C VAL A 200 35.13 -19.55 48.19
N PRO A 201 35.60 -19.61 46.90
CA PRO A 201 36.99 -19.32 46.59
C PRO A 201 37.39 -17.86 46.83
N ASP A 202 38.67 -17.58 47.06
CA ASP A 202 39.20 -16.23 47.31
C ASP A 202 39.01 -15.28 46.09
N ASN A 203 38.90 -15.82 44.88
CA ASN A 203 38.69 -15.03 43.67
C ASN A 203 37.22 -14.58 43.49
N TYR A 204 36.29 -14.98 44.39
CA TYR A 204 34.91 -14.50 44.35
C TYR A 204 34.81 -13.16 45.10
N ILE A 205 34.39 -12.14 44.36
CA ILE A 205 34.18 -10.79 44.90
C ILE A 205 32.71 -10.64 45.25
N ARG A 206 32.43 -10.48 46.57
CA ARG A 206 31.09 -10.29 47.09
C ARG A 206 30.49 -8.96 46.60
N LYS A 207 29.29 -9.00 46.04
CA LYS A 207 28.53 -7.84 45.57
C LYS A 207 27.28 -7.54 46.38
N GLN A 208 26.57 -8.57 46.84
CA GLN A 208 25.32 -8.38 47.56
C GLN A 208 25.12 -9.51 48.57
N THR A 209 24.69 -9.13 49.77
CA THR A 209 24.27 -10.07 50.83
C THR A 209 22.75 -10.05 50.93
N LEU A 210 22.12 -11.21 50.86
CA LEU A 210 20.68 -11.43 51.01
C LEU A 210 20.41 -12.25 52.25
N ALA A 211 19.15 -12.41 52.66
CA ALA A 211 18.78 -13.13 53.88
C ALA A 211 19.33 -14.57 53.92
N ASN A 212 19.33 -15.31 52.82
CA ASN A 212 19.69 -16.72 52.75
C ASN A 212 20.84 -17.05 51.80
N CYS A 213 21.38 -16.08 51.05
CA CYS A 213 22.46 -16.28 50.09
C CYS A 213 23.29 -15.01 49.91
N GLU A 214 24.44 -15.16 49.31
CA GLU A 214 25.29 -14.05 48.87
C GLU A 214 25.51 -14.16 47.35
N ARG A 215 25.68 -13.01 46.74
CA ARG A 215 25.96 -12.87 45.30
C ARG A 215 27.39 -12.40 45.07
N PHE A 216 28.06 -13.14 44.25
CA PHE A 216 29.46 -12.92 43.95
C PHE A 216 29.65 -12.67 42.46
N ILE A 217 30.76 -12.04 42.11
CA ILE A 217 31.28 -11.97 40.74
C ILE A 217 32.71 -12.50 40.73
N THR A 218 33.12 -13.02 39.58
CA THR A 218 34.54 -13.30 39.33
C THR A 218 35.08 -12.31 38.27
N PRO A 219 36.41 -12.04 38.26
CA PRO A 219 37.03 -11.21 37.24
C PRO A 219 36.73 -11.71 35.82
N GLU A 220 36.73 -13.03 35.62
CA GLU A 220 36.43 -13.66 34.34
C GLU A 220 34.97 -13.43 33.89
N LEU A 221 34.00 -13.66 34.80
CA LEU A 221 32.59 -13.39 34.54
C LEU A 221 32.36 -11.92 34.19
N LYS A 222 33.04 -11.00 34.90
CA LYS A 222 32.92 -9.56 34.63
C LYS A 222 33.52 -9.15 33.30
N GLU A 223 34.62 -9.76 32.90
CA GLU A 223 35.25 -9.52 31.60
C GLU A 223 34.39 -10.07 30.45
N THR A 224 33.86 -11.31 30.61
CA THR A 224 32.95 -11.90 29.63
C THR A 224 31.67 -11.09 29.47
N GLU A 225 31.07 -10.62 30.58
CA GLU A 225 29.92 -9.72 30.57
C GLU A 225 30.23 -8.44 29.79
N ARG A 226 31.39 -7.82 30.00
CA ARG A 226 31.81 -6.62 29.31
C ARG A 226 31.97 -6.86 27.81
N LEU A 227 32.50 -8.02 27.43
CA LEU A 227 32.63 -8.42 26.01
C LEU A 227 31.26 -8.57 25.37
N VAL A 228 30.30 -9.25 26.03
CA VAL A 228 28.95 -9.43 25.53
C VAL A 228 28.26 -8.07 25.33
N LEU A 229 28.23 -7.20 26.33
CA LEU A 229 27.56 -5.90 26.25
C LEU A 229 28.17 -4.97 25.19
N ASN A 230 29.50 -4.95 25.08
CA ASN A 230 30.19 -4.16 24.06
C ASN A 230 29.91 -4.71 22.67
N ALA A 231 29.91 -6.02 22.50
CA ALA A 231 29.64 -6.66 21.21
C ALA A 231 28.18 -6.50 20.79
N GLU A 232 27.19 -6.61 21.70
CA GLU A 232 25.78 -6.30 21.43
C GLU A 232 25.61 -4.86 20.92
N THR A 233 26.23 -3.90 21.57
CA THR A 233 26.20 -2.50 21.15
C THR A 233 26.81 -2.34 19.74
N LYS A 234 27.94 -3.00 19.48
CA LYS A 234 28.60 -2.98 18.18
C LYS A 234 27.78 -3.66 17.08
N ILE A 235 27.13 -4.79 17.39
CA ILE A 235 26.22 -5.48 16.47
C ILE A 235 25.08 -4.56 16.07
N ASN A 236 24.37 -3.96 17.03
CA ASN A 236 23.23 -3.07 16.75
C ASN A 236 23.67 -1.88 15.88
N GLN A 237 24.83 -1.29 16.15
CA GLN A 237 25.36 -0.21 15.33
C GLN A 237 25.74 -0.67 13.93
N THR A 238 26.37 -1.85 13.78
CA THR A 238 26.74 -2.43 12.48
C THR A 238 25.49 -2.77 11.66
N GLU A 239 24.48 -3.41 12.27
CA GLU A 239 23.20 -3.70 11.60
C GLU A 239 22.49 -2.42 11.15
N TYR A 240 22.47 -1.40 11.99
CA TYR A 240 21.93 -0.10 11.62
C TYR A 240 22.63 0.50 10.40
N ASN A 241 23.96 0.49 10.38
CA ASN A 241 24.77 1.03 9.28
C ASN A 241 24.53 0.24 7.98
N LEU A 242 24.49 -1.09 8.05
CA LEU A 242 24.18 -1.95 6.91
C LEU A 242 22.76 -1.70 6.37
N PHE A 243 21.78 -1.52 7.26
CA PHE A 243 20.42 -1.17 6.88
C PHE A 243 20.35 0.19 6.16
N ILE A 244 21.08 1.20 6.65
CA ILE A 244 21.19 2.51 5.99
C ILE A 244 21.80 2.38 4.61
N ASP A 245 22.85 1.58 4.45
CA ASP A 245 23.51 1.32 3.15
C ASP A 245 22.53 0.67 2.16
N ILE A 246 21.80 -0.36 2.58
CA ILE A 246 20.74 -0.98 1.77
C ILE A 246 19.74 0.07 1.33
N ARG A 247 19.22 0.89 2.25
CA ARG A 247 18.25 1.94 1.96
C ARG A 247 18.80 2.98 0.96
N GLN A 248 20.04 3.39 1.10
CA GLN A 248 20.70 4.30 0.16
C GLN A 248 20.88 3.68 -1.23
N LYS A 249 21.22 2.39 -1.30
CA LYS A 249 21.28 1.67 -2.58
C LYS A 249 19.92 1.64 -3.27
N LEU A 250 18.83 1.46 -2.52
CA LEU A 250 17.46 1.48 -3.05
C LEU A 250 17.03 2.86 -3.59
N GLN A 251 17.59 3.96 -3.07
CA GLN A 251 17.28 5.30 -3.58
C GLN A 251 17.61 5.48 -5.07
N ARG A 252 18.58 4.74 -5.59
CA ARG A 252 18.96 4.77 -7.02
C ARG A 252 17.84 4.28 -7.93
N PHE A 253 16.93 3.47 -7.43
CA PHE A 253 15.84 2.84 -8.17
C PHE A 253 14.49 3.50 -7.95
N ILE A 254 14.43 4.65 -7.25
CA ILE A 254 13.17 5.35 -6.94
C ILE A 254 12.38 5.68 -8.19
N ARG A 255 13.06 6.10 -9.27
CA ARG A 255 12.38 6.41 -10.55
C ARG A 255 11.67 5.20 -11.13
N GLU A 256 12.33 4.04 -11.18
CA GLU A 256 11.74 2.79 -11.68
C GLU A 256 10.56 2.34 -10.80
N ILE A 257 10.69 2.47 -9.47
CA ILE A 257 9.61 2.16 -8.52
C ILE A 257 8.42 3.09 -8.74
N GLN A 258 8.63 4.39 -8.99
CA GLN A 258 7.58 5.37 -9.25
C GLN A 258 6.90 5.14 -10.61
N GLU A 259 7.65 4.82 -11.66
CA GLU A 259 7.10 4.48 -12.99
C GLU A 259 6.23 3.21 -12.88
N THR A 260 6.72 2.18 -12.21
CA THR A 260 5.96 0.96 -11.91
C THR A 260 4.69 1.26 -11.10
N SER A 261 4.79 2.12 -10.08
CA SER A 261 3.63 2.54 -9.28
C SER A 261 2.53 3.15 -10.12
N LYS A 262 2.88 4.07 -11.03
CA LYS A 262 1.92 4.73 -11.92
C LYS A 262 1.27 3.75 -12.90
N ALA A 263 2.05 2.82 -13.44
CA ALA A 263 1.56 1.80 -14.35
C ALA A 263 0.59 0.83 -13.65
N ILE A 264 0.95 0.33 -12.47
CA ILE A 264 0.09 -0.53 -11.65
C ILE A 264 -1.19 0.20 -11.25
N ALA A 265 -1.12 1.47 -10.84
CA ALA A 265 -2.31 2.26 -10.49
C ALA A 265 -3.27 2.40 -11.68
N SER A 266 -2.75 2.64 -12.89
CA SER A 266 -3.56 2.71 -14.10
C SER A 266 -4.20 1.37 -14.46
N LEU A 267 -3.45 0.29 -14.38
CA LEU A 267 -3.96 -1.07 -14.58
C LEU A 267 -5.09 -1.41 -13.61
N ASP A 268 -4.93 -1.06 -12.34
CA ASP A 268 -5.92 -1.31 -11.27
C ASP A 268 -7.23 -0.55 -11.55
N VAL A 269 -7.16 0.70 -12.04
CA VAL A 269 -8.36 1.46 -12.44
C VAL A 269 -9.05 0.82 -13.64
N LEU A 270 -8.32 0.43 -14.70
CA LEU A 270 -8.88 -0.22 -15.87
C LEU A 270 -9.55 -1.56 -15.51
N THR A 271 -8.91 -2.34 -14.63
CA THR A 271 -9.47 -3.58 -14.09
C THR A 271 -10.74 -3.33 -13.29
N SER A 272 -10.76 -2.27 -12.46
CA SER A 272 -11.93 -1.83 -11.71
C SER A 272 -13.09 -1.44 -12.63
N PHE A 273 -12.82 -0.67 -13.69
CA PHE A 273 -13.83 -0.28 -14.68
C PHE A 273 -14.42 -1.51 -15.40
N ALA A 274 -13.58 -2.48 -15.80
CA ALA A 274 -14.05 -3.71 -16.41
C ALA A 274 -14.95 -4.53 -15.47
N GLU A 275 -14.56 -4.66 -14.18
CA GLU A 275 -15.35 -5.38 -13.17
C GLU A 275 -16.71 -4.71 -12.92
N VAL A 276 -16.73 -3.38 -12.78
CA VAL A 276 -17.96 -2.63 -12.57
C VAL A 276 -18.87 -2.71 -13.78
N SER A 277 -18.29 -2.66 -14.99
CA SER A 277 -19.05 -2.75 -16.25
C SER A 277 -19.71 -4.11 -16.41
N GLU A 278 -19.03 -5.21 -16.14
CA GLU A 278 -19.61 -6.55 -16.14
C GLU A 278 -20.73 -6.67 -15.11
N LYS A 279 -20.49 -6.24 -13.89
CA LYS A 279 -21.45 -6.39 -12.79
C LYS A 279 -22.75 -5.63 -12.99
N ASN A 280 -22.69 -4.47 -13.66
CA ASN A 280 -23.80 -3.54 -13.76
C ASN A 280 -24.35 -3.42 -15.20
N ASP A 281 -23.94 -4.27 -16.13
CA ASP A 281 -24.32 -4.24 -17.54
C ASP A 281 -24.10 -2.85 -18.15
N TYR A 282 -22.90 -2.27 -17.98
CA TYR A 282 -22.52 -1.02 -18.61
C TYR A 282 -21.97 -1.29 -20.01
N VAL A 283 -22.22 -0.36 -20.92
CA VAL A 283 -21.82 -0.49 -22.31
C VAL A 283 -20.71 0.49 -22.70
N LYS A 284 -19.92 0.14 -23.68
CA LYS A 284 -18.89 1.00 -24.26
C LYS A 284 -19.54 2.19 -24.97
N PRO A 285 -19.30 3.45 -24.57
CA PRO A 285 -19.78 4.62 -25.29
C PRO A 285 -18.94 4.85 -26.54
N SER A 286 -19.55 5.42 -27.60
CA SER A 286 -18.84 6.06 -28.71
C SER A 286 -18.51 7.50 -28.30
N VAL A 287 -17.25 7.90 -28.41
CA VAL A 287 -16.80 9.27 -28.07
C VAL A 287 -16.20 9.91 -29.32
N ASP A 288 -16.62 11.13 -29.65
CA ASP A 288 -16.19 11.82 -30.86
C ASP A 288 -16.11 13.35 -30.67
N GLU A 289 -15.72 14.09 -31.74
CA GLU A 289 -15.63 15.56 -31.75
C GLU A 289 -16.96 16.26 -32.02
N SER A 290 -18.07 15.52 -32.11
CA SER A 290 -19.36 16.14 -32.37
C SER A 290 -19.89 16.90 -31.15
N ASP A 291 -20.83 17.83 -31.40
CA ASP A 291 -21.61 18.51 -30.36
C ASP A 291 -22.84 17.68 -29.92
N ILE A 292 -22.79 16.35 -30.00
CA ILE A 292 -23.95 15.48 -29.75
C ILE A 292 -23.75 14.71 -28.43
N ILE A 293 -24.78 14.74 -27.59
CA ILE A 293 -24.96 13.80 -26.52
C ILE A 293 -26.21 13.00 -26.77
N GLU A 294 -26.06 11.73 -27.16
CA GLU A 294 -27.13 10.79 -27.39
C GLU A 294 -26.97 9.62 -26.39
N ILE A 295 -27.98 9.41 -25.57
CA ILE A 295 -28.02 8.33 -24.58
C ILE A 295 -29.36 7.62 -24.74
N VAL A 296 -29.33 6.32 -25.01
CA VAL A 296 -30.51 5.47 -25.13
C VAL A 296 -30.66 4.64 -23.87
N LYS A 297 -31.80 4.70 -23.22
CA LYS A 297 -32.13 4.00 -21.97
C LYS A 297 -31.07 4.22 -20.89
N GLY A 298 -30.66 5.47 -20.70
CA GLY A 298 -29.71 5.84 -19.66
C GLY A 298 -30.26 5.55 -18.26
N ARG A 299 -29.38 5.11 -17.36
CA ARG A 299 -29.65 4.85 -15.95
C ARG A 299 -28.73 5.71 -15.08
N HIS A 300 -29.18 6.02 -13.87
CA HIS A 300 -28.36 6.81 -12.95
C HIS A 300 -27.42 5.86 -12.19
N PRO A 301 -26.07 5.93 -12.36
CA PRO A 301 -25.14 4.91 -11.87
C PRO A 301 -25.15 4.73 -10.36
N VAL A 302 -25.51 5.76 -9.59
CA VAL A 302 -25.56 5.70 -8.12
C VAL A 302 -26.95 5.28 -7.64
N ILE A 303 -28.01 5.84 -8.20
CA ILE A 303 -29.39 5.57 -7.75
C ILE A 303 -29.78 4.14 -8.07
N GLU A 304 -29.44 3.62 -9.24
CA GLU A 304 -29.75 2.23 -9.61
C GLU A 304 -29.17 1.21 -8.62
N GLN A 305 -28.06 1.53 -7.93
CA GLN A 305 -27.47 0.68 -6.89
C GLN A 305 -28.19 0.77 -5.53
N THR A 306 -29.06 1.74 -5.34
CA THR A 306 -29.74 1.98 -4.05
C THR A 306 -31.21 1.58 -4.06
N ILE A 307 -31.76 1.27 -5.23
CA ILE A 307 -33.13 0.80 -5.37
C ILE A 307 -33.22 -0.66 -4.91
N THR A 308 -33.99 -0.90 -3.86
CA THR A 308 -34.24 -2.24 -3.30
C THR A 308 -35.52 -2.87 -3.86
N ASP A 309 -36.52 -2.04 -4.19
CA ASP A 309 -37.80 -2.50 -4.68
C ASP A 309 -38.07 -1.94 -6.09
N GLY A 310 -37.97 -2.79 -7.09
CA GLY A 310 -38.24 -2.44 -8.49
C GLY A 310 -36.98 -2.20 -9.33
N MET A 311 -37.19 -1.79 -10.57
CA MET A 311 -36.08 -1.44 -11.52
C MET A 311 -36.03 0.07 -11.71
N PHE A 312 -34.80 0.58 -11.94
CA PHE A 312 -34.64 1.98 -12.35
C PHE A 312 -35.32 2.21 -13.70
N VAL A 313 -36.17 3.21 -13.80
CA VAL A 313 -36.76 3.59 -15.08
C VAL A 313 -35.76 4.37 -15.88
N SER A 314 -35.31 3.76 -16.97
CA SER A 314 -34.33 4.36 -17.89
C SER A 314 -34.92 5.52 -18.69
N ASN A 315 -34.06 6.45 -19.13
CA ASN A 315 -34.48 7.63 -19.89
C ASN A 315 -33.55 7.86 -21.09
N ASP A 316 -34.14 8.33 -22.18
CA ASP A 316 -33.38 8.76 -23.35
C ASP A 316 -32.98 10.22 -23.21
N THR A 317 -31.80 10.56 -23.76
CA THR A 317 -31.31 11.93 -23.82
C THR A 317 -30.75 12.20 -25.23
N TYR A 318 -31.17 13.29 -25.82
CA TYR A 318 -30.60 13.78 -27.09
C TYR A 318 -30.39 15.29 -26.99
N ILE A 319 -29.14 15.74 -27.06
CA ILE A 319 -28.73 17.15 -27.06
C ILE A 319 -27.79 17.35 -28.23
N ASN A 320 -27.97 18.44 -28.97
CA ASN A 320 -27.00 18.89 -29.98
C ASN A 320 -27.01 20.42 -30.07
N LYS A 321 -25.95 21.01 -30.58
CA LYS A 321 -25.74 22.46 -30.60
C LYS A 321 -26.70 23.18 -31.56
N GLU A 322 -27.12 22.52 -32.62
CA GLU A 322 -27.90 23.16 -33.70
C GLU A 322 -29.41 23.16 -33.45
N LEU A 323 -29.96 21.99 -33.08
CA LEU A 323 -31.42 21.79 -33.06
C LEU A 323 -31.97 21.64 -31.64
N ARG A 324 -31.19 21.18 -30.68
CA ARG A 324 -31.61 20.87 -29.29
C ARG A 324 -30.53 21.26 -28.28
N ASN A 325 -30.17 22.54 -28.30
CA ASN A 325 -29.16 23.08 -27.38
C ASN A 325 -29.71 23.42 -25.97
N LEU A 326 -31.03 23.42 -25.82
CA LEU A 326 -31.72 23.67 -24.56
C LEU A 326 -32.86 22.67 -24.38
N LEU A 327 -32.89 21.96 -23.24
CA LEU A 327 -33.98 21.08 -22.84
C LEU A 327 -34.69 21.67 -21.64
N LEU A 328 -35.97 22.01 -21.78
CA LEU A 328 -36.83 22.41 -20.69
C LEU A 328 -37.53 21.18 -20.08
N ILE A 329 -37.13 20.82 -18.85
CA ILE A 329 -37.64 19.64 -18.14
C ILE A 329 -38.64 20.09 -17.07
N THR A 330 -39.92 19.74 -17.23
CA THR A 330 -41.00 20.06 -16.30
C THR A 330 -41.58 18.81 -15.66
N GLY A 331 -42.27 18.97 -14.53
CA GLY A 331 -42.94 17.89 -13.83
C GLY A 331 -43.10 18.16 -12.33
N PRO A 332 -43.87 17.36 -11.61
CA PRO A 332 -44.08 17.53 -10.19
C PRO A 332 -42.82 17.29 -9.35
N ASN A 333 -42.83 17.67 -8.09
CA ASN A 333 -41.74 17.34 -7.17
C ASN A 333 -41.60 15.83 -7.01
N MET A 334 -40.35 15.36 -6.85
CA MET A 334 -40.01 13.92 -6.76
C MET A 334 -40.25 13.10 -8.04
N SER A 335 -40.53 13.72 -9.19
CA SER A 335 -40.71 13.02 -10.48
C SER A 335 -39.38 12.58 -11.17
N GLY A 336 -38.23 12.84 -10.54
CA GLY A 336 -36.93 12.42 -11.10
C GLY A 336 -36.23 13.47 -11.96
N LYS A 337 -36.70 14.72 -12.06
CA LYS A 337 -36.05 15.79 -12.88
C LYS A 337 -34.56 15.96 -12.57
N SER A 338 -34.21 16.14 -11.31
CA SER A 338 -32.81 16.29 -10.87
C SER A 338 -32.00 15.01 -11.08
N THR A 339 -32.64 13.85 -10.96
CA THR A 339 -32.02 12.55 -11.25
C THR A 339 -31.65 12.44 -12.71
N TYR A 340 -32.53 12.84 -13.62
CA TYR A 340 -32.30 12.84 -15.07
C TYR A 340 -31.13 13.77 -15.45
N MET A 341 -31.09 15.01 -14.94
CA MET A 341 -29.99 15.94 -15.21
C MET A 341 -28.65 15.39 -14.71
N ARG A 342 -28.62 14.87 -13.47
CA ARG A 342 -27.41 14.26 -12.91
C ARG A 342 -26.98 13.02 -13.68
N GLN A 343 -27.89 12.18 -14.10
CA GLN A 343 -27.63 10.99 -14.91
C GLN A 343 -26.89 11.37 -16.20
N THR A 344 -27.37 12.35 -16.94
CA THR A 344 -26.75 12.80 -18.18
C THR A 344 -25.32 13.31 -17.94
N ALA A 345 -25.12 14.15 -16.93
CA ALA A 345 -23.82 14.66 -16.55
C ALA A 345 -22.84 13.54 -16.12
N LEU A 346 -23.32 12.58 -15.31
CA LEU A 346 -22.47 11.47 -14.84
C LEU A 346 -22.11 10.50 -15.95
N ILE A 347 -23.00 10.21 -16.88
CA ILE A 347 -22.73 9.36 -18.06
C ILE A 347 -21.65 10.02 -18.93
N THR A 348 -21.78 11.33 -19.20
CA THR A 348 -20.76 12.09 -19.95
C THR A 348 -19.40 12.07 -19.23
N LEU A 349 -19.39 12.31 -17.92
CA LEU A 349 -18.16 12.25 -17.09
C LEU A 349 -17.51 10.85 -17.14
N MET A 350 -18.30 9.78 -16.99
CA MET A 350 -17.81 8.41 -17.07
C MET A 350 -17.20 8.09 -18.42
N ALA A 351 -17.86 8.49 -19.52
CA ALA A 351 -17.35 8.29 -20.87
C ALA A 351 -15.99 8.97 -21.06
N GLN A 352 -15.83 10.24 -20.64
CA GLN A 352 -14.56 10.97 -20.74
C GLN A 352 -13.49 10.50 -19.76
N ALA A 353 -13.87 9.84 -18.67
CA ALA A 353 -12.90 9.14 -17.80
C ALA A 353 -12.37 7.84 -18.43
N GLY A 354 -12.99 7.37 -19.54
CA GLY A 354 -12.68 6.10 -20.19
C GLY A 354 -13.36 4.90 -19.54
N CYS A 355 -14.50 5.11 -18.89
CA CYS A 355 -15.33 4.07 -18.28
C CYS A 355 -16.55 3.75 -19.15
N PHE A 356 -17.00 2.50 -19.15
CA PHE A 356 -18.30 2.15 -19.74
C PHE A 356 -19.43 2.80 -18.94
N VAL A 357 -20.59 2.95 -19.57
CA VAL A 357 -21.70 3.79 -19.09
C VAL A 357 -23.00 3.02 -18.91
N PRO A 358 -23.84 3.39 -17.93
CA PRO A 358 -25.11 2.73 -17.63
C PRO A 358 -26.21 3.11 -18.62
N CYS A 359 -26.22 2.50 -19.79
CA CYS A 359 -27.25 2.72 -20.83
C CYS A 359 -27.29 1.53 -21.80
N GLU A 360 -28.18 1.56 -22.79
CA GLU A 360 -28.20 0.60 -23.89
C GLU A 360 -27.23 1.02 -25.00
N LYS A 361 -27.12 2.33 -25.28
CA LYS A 361 -26.23 2.92 -26.28
C LYS A 361 -25.92 4.36 -25.86
N ALA A 362 -24.66 4.79 -26.06
CA ALA A 362 -24.29 6.19 -25.89
C ALA A 362 -23.34 6.66 -27.02
N ARG A 363 -23.59 7.88 -27.50
CA ARG A 363 -22.67 8.68 -28.29
C ARG A 363 -22.45 10.00 -27.59
N ILE A 364 -21.22 10.29 -27.25
CA ILE A 364 -20.85 11.44 -26.43
C ILE A 364 -19.82 12.28 -27.17
N GLY A 365 -20.25 13.48 -27.62
CA GLY A 365 -19.31 14.52 -28.02
C GLY A 365 -18.52 15.02 -26.82
N VAL A 366 -17.22 15.18 -26.96
CA VAL A 366 -16.34 15.63 -25.87
C VAL A 366 -16.75 17.01 -25.38
N CYS A 367 -16.94 17.15 -24.07
CA CYS A 367 -17.27 18.39 -23.39
C CYS A 367 -16.04 18.95 -22.66
N ASP A 368 -15.78 20.24 -22.80
CA ASP A 368 -14.70 20.93 -22.07
C ASP A 368 -15.00 21.02 -20.58
N ARG A 369 -16.28 21.23 -20.22
CA ARG A 369 -16.73 21.45 -18.84
C ARG A 369 -18.16 20.96 -18.62
N ILE A 370 -18.44 20.53 -17.41
CA ILE A 370 -19.77 20.18 -16.92
C ILE A 370 -20.09 21.08 -15.74
N PHE A 371 -21.09 21.92 -15.89
CA PHE A 371 -21.63 22.78 -14.84
C PHE A 371 -22.95 22.23 -14.36
N THR A 372 -23.15 22.21 -13.05
CA THR A 372 -24.41 21.77 -12.45
C THR A 372 -24.86 22.72 -11.36
N ARG A 373 -26.14 23.09 -11.39
CA ARG A 373 -26.78 23.72 -10.25
C ARG A 373 -28.00 22.92 -9.85
N ILE A 374 -27.92 22.22 -8.74
CA ILE A 374 -28.95 21.31 -8.30
C ILE A 374 -29.23 21.57 -6.81
N GLY A 375 -30.28 22.36 -6.56
CA GLY A 375 -30.76 22.72 -5.22
C GLY A 375 -29.98 23.89 -4.62
N ALA A 376 -30.68 24.93 -4.22
CA ALA A 376 -30.15 25.92 -3.29
C ALA A 376 -30.22 25.34 -1.89
N SER A 377 -29.08 25.14 -1.22
CA SER A 377 -29.09 25.12 0.23
C SER A 377 -29.30 26.57 0.68
N ASP A 378 -30.46 26.85 1.27
CA ASP A 378 -30.70 28.13 1.91
C ASP A 378 -29.60 28.36 2.94
N ASN A 379 -28.69 29.28 2.69
CA ASN A 379 -27.71 29.69 3.69
C ASN A 379 -28.37 30.73 4.60
N LEU A 380 -29.41 30.28 5.32
CA LEU A 380 -30.20 31.06 6.27
C LEU A 380 -29.32 31.76 7.33
N ALA A 381 -28.11 31.22 7.58
CA ALA A 381 -27.16 31.79 8.55
C ALA A 381 -26.53 33.12 8.08
N GLN A 382 -26.53 33.41 6.77
CA GLN A 382 -25.93 34.66 6.23
C GLN A 382 -26.97 35.64 5.66
N GLY A 383 -28.28 35.32 5.74
CA GLY A 383 -29.34 36.20 5.26
C GLY A 383 -29.33 36.48 3.77
N GLN A 384 -28.60 35.71 2.98
CA GLN A 384 -28.50 35.88 1.54
C GLN A 384 -29.65 35.15 0.84
N SER A 385 -30.31 35.86 -0.07
CA SER A 385 -31.35 35.24 -0.89
C SER A 385 -30.76 34.17 -1.80
N THR A 386 -31.48 33.08 -2.04
CA THR A 386 -31.08 32.00 -2.97
C THR A 386 -30.67 32.56 -4.34
N PHE A 387 -31.34 33.62 -4.80
CA PHE A 387 -30.99 34.31 -6.05
C PHE A 387 -29.62 34.98 -6.02
N PHE A 388 -29.22 35.60 -4.89
CA PHE A 388 -27.90 36.23 -4.75
C PHE A 388 -26.77 35.19 -4.72
N VAL A 389 -26.96 34.09 -4.01
CA VAL A 389 -26.02 32.98 -4.02
C VAL A 389 -25.90 32.37 -5.41
N GLU A 390 -27.02 32.28 -6.15
CA GLU A 390 -27.07 31.82 -7.53
C GLU A 390 -26.24 32.67 -8.48
N MET A 391 -26.34 33.98 -8.36
CA MET A 391 -25.61 34.91 -9.23
C MET A 391 -24.13 35.03 -8.89
N SER A 392 -23.74 34.76 -7.66
CA SER A 392 -22.34 34.84 -7.20
C SER A 392 -21.52 33.59 -7.52
N GLU A 393 -22.16 32.46 -7.84
CA GLU A 393 -21.49 31.20 -8.20
C GLU A 393 -21.36 30.98 -9.74
N LEU A 394 -21.97 31.84 -10.54
CA LEU A 394 -21.83 31.90 -12.00
C LEU A 394 -20.63 32.76 -12.41
#